data_eed33df9d3f019236415907acdbb94e0
#
_entry.id   eed33df9d3f019236415907acdbb94e0
#
_cell.length_a   1.000
_cell.length_b   1.000
_cell.length_c   1.000
_cell.angle_alpha   90.00
_cell.angle_beta   90.00
_cell.angle_gamma   90.00
#
_symmetry.space_group_name_H-M   'P 1'
#
loop_
_entity.id
_entity.type
_entity.pdbx_description
1 polymer ?
#
loop_
_entity_poly.entity_id
_entity_poly.type
_entity_poly.pdbx_seq_one_letter_code
_entity_poly.pdbx_strand_id
1 'polypeptide(L)'
;QQLYKDSAFVTRTQNTNAKEDLQIRSVREQLEKIKEKIGSDFIKLRVGTNTYEVTEVENTPGTPKSDMNFIGRNGVRLGFCSLKDGAPANAIQQWGGTSVSREPIIAAHPEVQAFVKTAKEMFPTEIPQGTTVAREISDQKLRMQGIYGSGYGGSLGVNNVDVLLQGTVKINSINFTEYKITGSAMTHNNGSTLPPE
;
A
#
# COMPACT_ATOMS: atom_id res chain seq x y z
N GLN A 1 -20.35 8.53 -0.06
CA GLN A 1 -21.37 8.31 0.98
C GLN A 1 -20.77 8.02 2.33
N GLN A 2 -19.73 7.21 2.41
CA GLN A 2 -18.97 7.02 3.63
C GLN A 2 -18.35 8.34 4.13
N LEU A 3 -17.98 9.24 3.21
CA LEU A 3 -17.54 10.60 3.51
C LEU A 3 -18.50 11.32 4.47
N TYR A 4 -19.81 11.23 4.22
CA TYR A 4 -20.82 11.92 5.01
C TYR A 4 -21.20 11.16 6.28
N LYS A 5 -21.07 9.85 6.27
CA LYS A 5 -21.34 9.00 7.43
C LYS A 5 -20.24 9.06 8.47
N ASP A 6 -18.99 8.90 8.02
CA ASP A 6 -17.84 8.74 8.90
C ASP A 6 -17.06 10.02 9.12
N SER A 7 -17.50 11.14 8.55
CA SER A 7 -16.79 12.43 8.57
C SER A 7 -15.37 12.37 7.97
N ALA A 8 -15.05 11.30 7.26
CA ALA A 8 -13.83 11.11 6.51
C ALA A 8 -14.18 10.98 5.02
N PHE A 9 -13.21 11.08 4.13
CA PHE A 9 -13.52 10.87 2.74
C PHE A 9 -13.11 9.47 2.28
N VAL A 10 -13.88 8.96 1.33
CA VAL A 10 -13.60 7.70 0.68
C VAL A 10 -13.85 7.90 -0.81
N THR A 11 -12.90 7.51 -1.62
CA THR A 11 -13.13 7.40 -3.04
C THR A 11 -13.96 6.17 -3.34
N ARG A 12 -14.58 6.18 -4.48
CA ARG A 12 -15.30 5.02 -4.96
C ARG A 12 -14.35 3.83 -5.11
N THR A 13 -14.66 2.74 -4.46
CA THR A 13 -14.06 1.44 -4.70
C THR A 13 -14.50 0.94 -6.08
N GLN A 14 -13.59 0.92 -7.02
CA GLN A 14 -13.73 0.05 -8.17
C GLN A 14 -13.35 -1.36 -7.74
N ASN A 15 -13.85 -2.35 -8.48
CA ASN A 15 -13.51 -3.75 -8.21
C ASN A 15 -12.06 -4.05 -8.63
N THR A 16 -11.12 -3.60 -7.82
CA THR A 16 -9.68 -3.78 -8.02
C THR A 16 -9.19 -5.15 -7.55
N ASN A 17 -9.99 -5.84 -6.72
CA ASN A 17 -9.60 -7.11 -6.09
C ASN A 17 -9.20 -8.18 -7.11
N ALA A 18 -9.92 -8.30 -8.22
CA ALA A 18 -9.59 -9.29 -9.24
C ALA A 18 -8.22 -9.07 -9.89
N LYS A 19 -7.83 -7.82 -10.10
CA LYS A 19 -6.51 -7.46 -10.66
C LYS A 19 -5.40 -7.68 -9.65
N GLU A 20 -5.63 -7.32 -8.39
CA GLU A 20 -4.69 -7.57 -7.30
C GLU A 20 -4.46 -9.08 -7.13
N ASP A 21 -5.52 -9.89 -7.15
CA ASP A 21 -5.44 -11.34 -7.05
C ASP A 21 -4.62 -11.97 -8.20
N LEU A 22 -4.78 -11.45 -9.41
CA LEU A 22 -3.96 -11.88 -10.56
C LEU A 22 -2.49 -11.54 -10.38
N GLN A 23 -2.18 -10.34 -9.88
CA GLN A 23 -0.80 -9.93 -9.58
C GLN A 23 -0.17 -10.82 -8.50
N ILE A 24 -0.89 -11.09 -7.44
CA ILE A 24 -0.40 -11.93 -6.33
C ILE A 24 -0.20 -13.38 -6.80
N ARG A 25 -1.09 -13.89 -7.62
CA ARG A 25 -0.93 -15.20 -8.25
C ARG A 25 0.33 -15.25 -9.11
N SER A 26 0.58 -14.23 -9.92
CA SER A 26 1.79 -14.12 -10.73
C SER A 26 3.05 -14.10 -9.86
N VAL A 27 3.06 -13.34 -8.77
CA VAL A 27 4.18 -13.31 -7.82
C VAL A 27 4.40 -14.69 -7.21
N ARG A 28 3.34 -15.38 -6.83
CA ARG A 28 3.42 -16.74 -6.28
C ARG A 28 4.05 -17.71 -7.27
N GLU A 29 3.63 -17.67 -8.52
CA GLU A 29 4.19 -18.52 -9.58
C GLU A 29 5.68 -18.22 -9.81
N GLN A 30 6.06 -16.95 -9.83
CA GLN A 30 7.46 -16.54 -9.97
C GLN A 30 8.30 -17.05 -8.80
N LEU A 31 7.81 -16.90 -7.58
CA LEU A 31 8.48 -17.36 -6.37
C LEU A 31 8.69 -18.88 -6.38
N GLU A 32 7.67 -19.66 -6.73
CA GLU A 32 7.77 -21.12 -6.81
C GLU A 32 8.76 -21.57 -7.90
N LYS A 33 8.76 -20.93 -9.06
CA LYS A 33 9.72 -21.23 -10.13
C LYS A 33 11.16 -20.97 -9.69
N ILE A 34 11.41 -19.89 -8.97
CA ILE A 34 12.75 -19.56 -8.46
C ILE A 34 13.18 -20.59 -7.41
N LYS A 35 12.32 -20.93 -6.48
CA LYS A 35 12.62 -21.96 -5.45
C LYS A 35 12.97 -23.31 -6.11
N GLU A 36 12.21 -23.71 -7.11
CA GLU A 36 12.47 -24.93 -7.86
C GLU A 36 13.83 -24.85 -8.58
N LYS A 37 14.10 -23.75 -9.27
CA LYS A 37 15.34 -23.53 -10.01
C LYS A 37 16.59 -23.62 -9.14
N ILE A 38 16.54 -23.02 -7.94
CA ILE A 38 17.69 -23.00 -7.02
C ILE A 38 17.70 -24.18 -6.05
N GLY A 39 16.67 -25.04 -6.08
CA GLY A 39 16.58 -26.21 -5.19
C GLY A 39 16.43 -25.86 -3.72
N SER A 40 15.73 -24.80 -3.40
CA SER A 40 15.51 -24.31 -2.02
C SER A 40 14.04 -24.11 -1.72
N ASP A 41 13.66 -24.20 -0.46
CA ASP A 41 12.31 -23.90 0.01
C ASP A 41 12.12 -22.42 0.34
N PHE A 42 13.17 -21.61 0.26
CA PHE A 42 13.12 -20.16 0.46
C PHE A 42 14.06 -19.43 -0.51
N ILE A 43 13.83 -18.13 -0.66
CA ILE A 43 14.72 -17.22 -1.38
C ILE A 43 15.04 -16.00 -0.52
N LYS A 44 16.19 -15.38 -0.78
CA LYS A 44 16.48 -14.03 -0.25
C LYS A 44 15.87 -13.01 -1.18
N LEU A 45 14.89 -12.29 -0.69
CA LEU A 45 14.12 -11.31 -1.45
C LEU A 45 14.23 -9.93 -0.83
N ARG A 46 14.67 -8.97 -1.62
CA ARG A 46 14.61 -7.56 -1.25
C ARG A 46 13.20 -7.02 -1.54
N VAL A 47 12.56 -6.53 -0.48
CA VAL A 47 11.26 -5.88 -0.53
C VAL A 47 11.45 -4.45 -0.02
N GLY A 48 11.35 -3.47 -0.91
CA GLY A 48 11.75 -2.11 -0.58
C GLY A 48 13.24 -2.02 -0.28
N THR A 49 13.59 -1.59 0.91
CA THR A 49 14.99 -1.46 1.36
C THR A 49 15.47 -2.62 2.23
N ASN A 50 14.58 -3.55 2.57
CA ASN A 50 14.89 -4.67 3.44
C ASN A 50 14.99 -5.98 2.67
N THR A 51 15.86 -6.87 3.10
CA THR A 51 16.02 -8.20 2.55
C THR A 51 15.52 -9.24 3.54
N TYR A 52 14.64 -10.13 3.06
CA TYR A 52 14.01 -11.17 3.86
C TYR A 52 14.26 -12.55 3.27
N GLU A 53 14.27 -13.57 4.11
CA GLU A 53 14.19 -14.96 3.68
C GLU A 53 12.72 -15.36 3.60
N VAL A 54 12.20 -15.56 2.39
CA VAL A 54 10.78 -15.76 2.15
C VAL A 54 10.51 -17.14 1.56
N THR A 55 9.41 -17.76 2.00
CA THR A 55 8.97 -19.07 1.55
C THR A 55 7.71 -19.00 0.72
N GLU A 56 6.83 -18.06 1.03
CA GLU A 56 5.50 -17.94 0.41
C GLU A 56 5.10 -16.47 0.28
N VAL A 57 4.09 -16.23 -0.54
CA VAL A 57 3.38 -14.96 -0.65
C VAL A 57 1.88 -15.19 -0.46
N GLU A 58 1.22 -14.26 0.19
CA GLU A 58 -0.24 -14.31 0.40
C GLU A 58 -0.88 -12.94 0.17
N ASN A 59 -2.18 -12.96 -0.11
CA ASN A 59 -3.00 -11.77 0.04
C ASN A 59 -3.02 -11.42 1.53
N THR A 60 -2.72 -10.16 1.88
CA THR A 60 -2.79 -9.76 3.28
C THR A 60 -4.23 -9.82 3.77
N PRO A 61 -4.52 -10.57 4.85
CA PRO A 61 -5.89 -10.72 5.34
C PRO A 61 -6.49 -9.42 5.86
N GLY A 62 -7.79 -9.26 5.74
CA GLY A 62 -8.52 -8.09 6.18
C GLY A 62 -8.55 -6.98 5.13
N THR A 63 -8.61 -5.74 5.60
CA THR A 63 -8.62 -4.54 4.76
C THR A 63 -7.54 -3.54 5.18
N PRO A 64 -6.30 -3.99 5.40
CA PRO A 64 -5.21 -3.09 5.77
C PRO A 64 -4.65 -2.36 4.56
N LYS A 65 -3.62 -1.55 4.77
CA LYS A 65 -2.89 -0.87 3.69
C LYS A 65 -2.13 -1.86 2.81
N SER A 66 -1.58 -2.92 3.41
CA SER A 66 -0.88 -3.97 2.68
C SER A 66 -1.88 -4.81 1.87
N ASP A 67 -1.59 -5.02 0.60
CA ASP A 67 -2.38 -5.87 -0.30
C ASP A 67 -1.83 -7.29 -0.35
N MET A 68 -0.51 -7.42 -0.28
CA MET A 68 0.16 -8.70 -0.17
C MET A 68 1.34 -8.62 0.79
N ASN A 69 1.69 -9.75 1.36
CA ASN A 69 2.90 -9.90 2.16
C ASN A 69 3.54 -11.26 1.89
N PHE A 70 4.80 -11.34 2.22
CA PHE A 70 5.54 -12.60 2.19
C PHE A 70 5.48 -13.27 3.58
N ILE A 71 5.79 -14.55 3.57
CA ILE A 71 5.89 -15.36 4.79
C ILE A 71 7.32 -15.84 4.89
N GLY A 72 7.94 -15.61 6.05
CA GLY A 72 9.29 -16.04 6.34
C GLY A 72 9.39 -17.51 6.72
N ARG A 73 10.61 -18.01 6.83
CA ARG A 73 10.90 -19.42 7.16
C ARG A 73 10.32 -19.89 8.49
N ASN A 74 10.07 -18.96 9.41
CA ASN A 74 9.46 -19.22 10.71
C ASN A 74 7.95 -19.00 10.73
N GLY A 75 7.32 -18.79 9.56
CA GLY A 75 5.88 -18.53 9.45
C GLY A 75 5.45 -17.11 9.78
N VAL A 76 6.36 -16.19 10.03
CA VAL A 76 6.06 -14.80 10.33
C VAL A 76 5.78 -14.03 9.05
N ARG A 77 4.78 -13.18 9.07
CA ARG A 77 4.48 -12.24 7.98
C ARG A 77 5.51 -11.14 7.92
N LEU A 78 6.00 -10.85 6.72
CA LEU A 78 7.01 -9.83 6.44
C LEU A 78 6.93 -9.40 4.98
N GLY A 79 7.69 -8.37 4.58
CA GLY A 79 7.73 -7.91 3.20
C GLY A 79 6.36 -7.40 2.72
N PHE A 80 5.79 -6.44 3.44
CA PHE A 80 4.45 -5.91 3.16
C PHE A 80 4.47 -4.99 1.95
N CYS A 81 3.57 -5.25 1.00
CA CYS A 81 3.47 -4.52 -0.26
C CYS A 81 2.07 -3.96 -0.47
N SER A 82 2.01 -2.70 -0.90
CA SER A 82 0.80 -2.11 -1.46
C SER A 82 0.89 -2.14 -2.98
N LEU A 83 -0.18 -2.57 -3.64
CA LEU A 83 -0.24 -2.71 -5.09
C LEU A 83 -1.10 -1.60 -5.68
N LYS A 84 -0.62 -1.00 -6.77
CA LYS A 84 -1.36 -0.03 -7.57
C LYS A 84 -1.43 -0.49 -9.01
N ASP A 85 -2.60 -0.42 -9.60
CA ASP A 85 -2.80 -0.72 -11.02
C ASP A 85 -2.07 0.31 -11.90
N GLY A 86 -1.83 -0.03 -13.16
CA GLY A 86 -1.02 0.67 -14.15
C GLY A 86 -1.42 2.10 -14.51
N ALA A 87 -1.86 2.88 -13.55
CA ALA A 87 -2.08 4.31 -13.67
C ALA A 87 -0.73 5.07 -13.76
N PRO A 88 -0.73 6.31 -14.22
CA PRO A 88 0.49 7.12 -14.27
C PRO A 88 1.14 7.30 -12.90
N ALA A 89 2.44 7.60 -12.88
CA ALA A 89 3.24 7.65 -11.64
C ALA A 89 2.64 8.56 -10.55
N ASN A 90 1.95 9.62 -10.92
CA ASN A 90 1.27 10.50 -9.97
C ASN A 90 0.08 9.85 -9.25
N ALA A 91 -0.46 8.75 -9.75
CA ALA A 91 -1.53 8.01 -9.07
C ALA A 91 -1.04 7.30 -7.80
N ILE A 92 0.26 7.04 -7.68
CA ILE A 92 0.87 6.47 -6.48
C ILE A 92 0.65 7.38 -5.26
N GLN A 93 0.58 8.68 -5.49
CA GLN A 93 0.48 9.70 -4.45
C GLN A 93 -0.97 10.02 -4.06
N GLN A 94 -1.94 9.36 -4.67
CA GLN A 94 -3.35 9.58 -4.35
C GLN A 94 -3.79 8.71 -3.19
N TRP A 95 -4.35 9.36 -2.18
CA TRP A 95 -4.95 8.69 -1.04
C TRP A 95 -6.47 8.66 -1.20
N GLY A 96 -7.02 7.45 -1.25
CA GLY A 96 -8.43 7.23 -1.54
C GLY A 96 -9.38 7.46 -0.38
N GLY A 97 -8.88 7.58 0.83
CA GLY A 97 -9.70 7.88 1.98
C GLY A 97 -9.35 7.10 3.24
N THR A 98 -10.05 7.45 4.28
CA THR A 98 -9.98 6.82 5.60
C THR A 98 -11.37 6.76 6.22
N SER A 99 -11.51 6.08 7.34
CA SER A 99 -12.76 6.09 8.10
C SER A 99 -12.50 6.35 9.59
N VAL A 100 -13.45 6.98 10.24
CA VAL A 100 -13.39 7.25 11.68
C VAL A 100 -13.22 5.96 12.49
N SER A 101 -13.89 4.89 12.09
CA SER A 101 -13.85 3.62 12.80
C SER A 101 -12.54 2.88 12.67
N ARG A 102 -11.87 2.98 11.52
CA ARG A 102 -10.62 2.26 11.25
C ARG A 102 -9.39 3.03 11.66
N GLU A 103 -9.39 4.33 11.39
CA GLU A 103 -8.22 5.19 11.56
C GLU A 103 -8.63 6.52 12.19
N PRO A 104 -9.12 6.48 13.44
CA PRO A 104 -9.69 7.66 14.09
C PRO A 104 -8.70 8.83 14.23
N ILE A 105 -7.43 8.55 14.43
CA ILE A 105 -6.39 9.58 14.55
C ILE A 105 -6.22 10.33 13.22
N ILE A 106 -6.13 9.60 12.11
CA ILE A 106 -6.01 10.19 10.77
C ILE A 106 -7.29 10.94 10.39
N ALA A 107 -8.45 10.34 10.63
CA ALA A 107 -9.74 10.97 10.36
C ALA A 107 -9.94 12.29 11.13
N ALA A 108 -9.36 12.40 12.33
CA ALA A 108 -9.40 13.60 13.15
C ALA A 108 -8.34 14.66 12.76
N HIS A 109 -7.41 14.34 11.86
CA HIS A 109 -6.37 15.27 11.44
C HIS A 109 -6.98 16.55 10.86
N PRO A 110 -6.46 17.75 11.23
CA PRO A 110 -7.04 19.03 10.80
C PRO A 110 -7.19 19.18 9.27
N GLU A 111 -6.23 18.70 8.50
CA GLU A 111 -6.33 18.73 7.03
C GLU A 111 -7.43 17.83 6.49
N VAL A 112 -7.63 16.66 7.07
CA VAL A 112 -8.71 15.74 6.69
C VAL A 112 -10.05 16.37 7.03
N GLN A 113 -10.19 16.96 8.20
CA GLN A 113 -11.42 17.64 8.62
C GLN A 113 -11.72 18.86 7.75
N ALA A 114 -10.71 19.65 7.41
CA ALA A 114 -10.86 20.80 6.52
C ALA A 114 -11.30 20.37 5.11
N PHE A 115 -10.73 19.28 4.60
CA PHE A 115 -11.15 18.71 3.31
C PHE A 115 -12.59 18.23 3.33
N VAL A 116 -12.98 17.48 4.37
CA VAL A 116 -14.35 16.98 4.53
C VAL A 116 -15.34 18.14 4.62
N LYS A 117 -15.01 19.17 5.38
CA LYS A 117 -15.84 20.39 5.51
C LYS A 117 -16.05 21.04 4.15
N THR A 118 -14.96 21.26 3.41
CA THR A 118 -15.04 21.87 2.06
C THR A 118 -15.88 21.01 1.12
N ALA A 119 -15.68 19.69 1.12
CA ALA A 119 -16.46 18.79 0.29
C ALA A 119 -17.95 18.83 0.62
N LYS A 120 -18.31 18.89 1.90
CA LYS A 120 -19.71 19.02 2.35
C LYS A 120 -20.34 20.36 2.00
N GLU A 121 -19.55 21.44 2.03
CA GLU A 121 -20.02 22.76 1.59
C GLU A 121 -20.31 22.78 0.07
N MET A 122 -19.44 22.14 -0.72
CA MET A 122 -19.65 22.03 -2.17
C MET A 122 -20.80 21.09 -2.52
N PHE A 123 -20.95 20.01 -1.81
CA PHE A 123 -21.92 18.94 -2.05
C PHE A 123 -22.61 18.53 -0.76
N PRO A 124 -23.63 19.27 -0.31
CA PRO A 124 -24.24 19.05 1.03
C PRO A 124 -24.88 17.67 1.22
N THR A 125 -25.36 17.06 0.16
CA THR A 125 -26.06 15.76 0.22
C THR A 125 -25.15 14.59 -0.10
N GLU A 126 -24.54 14.64 -1.28
CA GLU A 126 -23.62 13.62 -1.75
C GLU A 126 -22.76 14.16 -2.89
N ILE A 127 -21.57 13.56 -3.08
CA ILE A 127 -20.73 13.88 -4.22
C ILE A 127 -21.31 13.17 -5.45
N PRO A 128 -21.69 13.91 -6.52
CA PRO A 128 -22.25 13.30 -7.72
C PRO A 128 -21.29 12.28 -8.35
N GLN A 129 -21.87 11.28 -8.97
CA GLN A 129 -21.10 10.27 -9.68
C GLN A 129 -20.28 10.92 -10.80
N GLY A 130 -18.99 10.53 -10.88
CA GLY A 130 -18.07 11.10 -11.87
C GLY A 130 -17.42 12.42 -11.47
N THR A 131 -17.82 13.00 -10.35
CA THR A 131 -17.18 14.19 -9.78
C THR A 131 -16.03 13.80 -8.89
N THR A 132 -14.89 14.47 -9.06
CA THR A 132 -13.71 14.30 -8.20
C THR A 132 -13.55 15.53 -7.33
N VAL A 133 -13.44 15.33 -6.03
CA VAL A 133 -13.02 16.36 -5.08
C VAL A 133 -11.66 15.94 -4.57
N ALA A 134 -10.66 16.78 -4.77
CA ALA A 134 -9.28 16.48 -4.38
C ALA A 134 -8.63 17.71 -3.74
N ARG A 135 -7.72 17.47 -2.83
CA ARG A 135 -6.87 18.47 -2.19
C ARG A 135 -5.50 17.90 -1.93
N GLU A 136 -4.48 18.69 -2.14
CA GLU A 136 -3.13 18.33 -1.78
C GLU A 136 -2.97 18.32 -0.25
N ILE A 137 -2.27 17.31 0.26
CA ILE A 137 -1.93 17.21 1.68
C ILE A 137 -0.60 17.91 1.89
N SER A 138 -0.55 18.90 2.77
CA SER A 138 0.67 19.65 3.09
C SER A 138 1.45 19.03 4.25
N ASP A 139 0.77 18.42 5.23
CA ASP A 139 1.43 17.73 6.33
C ASP A 139 2.21 16.51 5.85
N GLN A 140 3.52 16.50 6.11
CA GLN A 140 4.41 15.44 5.63
C GLN A 140 4.10 14.07 6.23
N LYS A 141 3.82 14.02 7.52
CA LYS A 141 3.48 12.77 8.20
C LYS A 141 2.18 12.19 7.64
N LEU A 142 1.18 13.03 7.44
CA LEU A 142 -0.09 12.60 6.86
C LEU A 142 0.10 12.09 5.44
N ARG A 143 0.94 12.74 4.63
CA ARG A 143 1.29 12.26 3.28
C ARG A 143 1.90 10.87 3.32
N MET A 144 2.88 10.66 4.20
CA MET A 144 3.53 9.36 4.35
C MET A 144 2.58 8.29 4.88
N GLN A 145 1.70 8.64 5.81
CA GLN A 145 0.65 7.74 6.27
C GLN A 145 -0.33 7.37 5.15
N GLY A 146 -0.65 8.30 4.27
CA GLY A 146 -1.47 8.02 3.08
C GLY A 146 -0.79 7.06 2.10
N ILE A 147 0.52 7.16 1.95
CA ILE A 147 1.31 6.31 1.04
C ILE A 147 1.57 4.95 1.65
N TYR A 148 2.10 4.90 2.87
CA TYR A 148 2.61 3.66 3.48
C TYR A 148 1.67 3.04 4.52
N GLY A 149 0.69 3.79 5.01
CA GLY A 149 -0.28 3.34 6.00
C GLY A 149 -0.22 4.14 7.30
N SER A 150 -1.28 4.02 8.09
CA SER A 150 -1.44 4.75 9.34
C SER A 150 -0.34 4.49 10.38
N GLY A 151 0.34 3.37 10.25
CA GLY A 151 1.46 3.00 11.10
C GLY A 151 2.82 3.53 10.67
N TYR A 152 2.90 4.43 9.68
CA TYR A 152 4.16 5.00 9.22
C TYR A 152 4.97 5.63 10.37
N GLY A 153 6.26 5.35 10.39
CA GLY A 153 7.18 5.76 11.46
C GLY A 153 7.32 4.73 12.57
N GLY A 154 6.48 3.70 12.59
CA GLY A 154 6.57 2.56 13.49
C GLY A 154 7.19 1.33 12.82
N SER A 155 6.93 0.17 13.41
CA SER A 155 7.38 -1.11 12.84
C SER A 155 6.67 -1.40 11.53
N LEU A 156 7.38 -2.00 10.59
CA LEU A 156 6.80 -2.49 9.34
C LEU A 156 5.73 -3.54 9.62
N GLY A 157 4.65 -3.47 8.88
CA GLY A 157 3.50 -4.34 9.08
C GLY A 157 2.37 -4.04 8.11
N VAL A 158 1.20 -4.53 8.42
CA VAL A 158 0.02 -4.40 7.55
C VAL A 158 -0.42 -2.95 7.29
N ASN A 159 -0.12 -2.03 8.21
CA ASN A 159 -0.41 -0.61 8.09
C ASN A 159 0.87 0.27 8.04
N ASN A 160 1.99 -0.32 7.72
CA ASN A 160 3.25 0.37 7.45
C ASN A 160 4.05 -0.49 6.47
N VAL A 161 3.71 -0.38 5.20
CA VAL A 161 4.25 -1.26 4.15
C VAL A 161 5.70 -0.94 3.81
N ASP A 162 6.46 -1.95 3.43
CA ASP A 162 7.85 -1.82 2.99
C ASP A 162 7.94 -1.04 1.66
N VAL A 163 7.00 -1.31 0.77
CA VAL A 163 7.03 -0.80 -0.59
C VAL A 163 5.62 -0.66 -1.17
N LEU A 164 5.48 0.33 -2.03
CA LEU A 164 4.32 0.48 -2.89
C LEU A 164 4.76 0.20 -4.32
N LEU A 165 4.11 -0.76 -4.97
CA LEU A 165 4.43 -1.22 -6.32
C LEU A 165 3.31 -0.84 -7.28
N GLN A 166 3.69 -0.29 -8.42
CA GLN A 166 2.75 0.07 -9.49
C GLN A 166 2.97 -0.80 -10.72
N GLY A 167 1.89 -1.17 -11.38
CA GLY A 167 1.92 -1.93 -12.63
C GLY A 167 2.27 -3.41 -12.42
N THR A 168 2.91 -4.00 -13.40
CA THR A 168 3.27 -5.42 -13.37
C THR A 168 4.38 -5.69 -12.37
N VAL A 169 4.13 -6.60 -11.45
CA VAL A 169 5.06 -6.97 -10.38
C VAL A 169 5.90 -8.16 -10.81
N LYS A 170 7.21 -8.03 -10.63
CA LYS A 170 8.19 -9.07 -10.98
C LYS A 170 9.18 -9.32 -9.87
N ILE A 171 9.65 -10.56 -9.77
CA ILE A 171 10.79 -10.94 -8.97
C ILE A 171 11.98 -11.11 -9.90
N ASN A 172 12.99 -10.27 -9.73
CA ASN A 172 14.19 -10.25 -10.58
C ASN A 172 15.43 -10.62 -9.77
N SER A 173 16.38 -11.28 -10.43
CA SER A 173 17.68 -11.58 -9.83
C SER A 173 18.49 -10.30 -9.64
N ILE A 174 19.13 -10.14 -8.46
CA ILE A 174 20.15 -9.13 -8.21
C ILE A 174 21.52 -9.73 -8.49
N ASN A 175 21.74 -10.93 -7.96
CA ASN A 175 22.95 -11.72 -8.13
C ASN A 175 22.60 -13.20 -7.98
N PHE A 176 23.61 -14.08 -7.82
CA PHE A 176 23.37 -15.52 -7.73
C PHE A 176 22.54 -15.97 -6.52
N THR A 177 22.47 -15.17 -5.48
CA THR A 177 21.86 -15.55 -4.19
C THR A 177 20.69 -14.69 -3.77
N GLU A 178 20.51 -13.52 -4.42
CA GLU A 178 19.51 -12.55 -4.02
C GLU A 178 18.59 -12.14 -5.17
N TYR A 179 17.36 -11.87 -4.81
CA TYR A 179 16.30 -11.40 -5.70
C TYR A 179 15.69 -10.13 -5.16
N LYS A 180 15.01 -9.39 -6.00
CA LYS A 180 14.23 -8.20 -5.62
C LYS A 180 12.86 -8.22 -6.26
N ILE A 181 11.87 -7.69 -5.53
CA ILE A 181 10.55 -7.42 -6.09
C ILE A 181 10.52 -6.02 -6.69
N THR A 182 9.94 -5.89 -7.87
CA THR A 182 9.84 -4.63 -8.59
C THR A 182 8.48 -4.48 -9.25
N GLY A 183 8.06 -3.23 -9.46
CA GLY A 183 6.96 -2.87 -10.34
C GLY A 183 7.47 -1.99 -11.47
N SER A 184 6.57 -1.50 -12.33
CA SER A 184 6.90 -0.50 -13.36
C SER A 184 7.33 0.83 -12.71
N ALA A 185 6.77 1.13 -11.54
CA ALA A 185 7.22 2.18 -10.65
C ALA A 185 7.08 1.70 -9.21
N MET A 186 7.88 2.24 -8.30
CA MET A 186 7.80 1.88 -6.89
C MET A 186 8.26 3.00 -5.98
N THR A 187 7.72 2.99 -4.76
CA THR A 187 8.09 3.90 -3.70
C THR A 187 8.45 3.08 -2.47
N HIS A 188 9.63 3.31 -1.95
CA HIS A 188 10.18 2.58 -0.81
C HIS A 188 9.91 3.30 0.50
N ASN A 189 9.47 2.56 1.50
CA ASN A 189 9.50 3.02 2.87
C ASN A 189 10.90 2.73 3.43
N ASN A 190 11.74 3.75 3.45
CA ASN A 190 13.12 3.63 3.92
C ASN A 190 13.27 3.79 5.44
N GLY A 191 12.16 3.95 6.15
CA GLY A 191 12.17 4.16 7.60
C GLY A 191 12.79 5.50 8.02
N SER A 192 12.99 6.42 7.08
CA SER A 192 13.52 7.75 7.39
C SER A 192 12.62 8.46 8.37
N THR A 193 13.22 9.05 9.37
CA THR A 193 12.54 10.03 10.22
C THR A 193 12.05 11.18 9.33
N LEU A 194 10.83 11.61 9.58
CA LEU A 194 10.33 12.82 8.95
C LEU A 194 11.29 13.96 9.24
N PRO A 195 11.54 14.87 8.28
CA PRO A 195 12.27 16.08 8.60
C PRO A 195 11.58 16.80 9.76
N PRO A 196 12.34 17.43 10.64
CA PRO A 196 11.74 18.22 11.72
C PRO A 196 10.81 19.27 11.12
N GLU A 197 9.66 19.44 11.75
CA GLU A 197 8.67 20.46 11.38
C GLU A 197 9.26 21.86 11.52
#